data_a1cc0db67dc2c89d2ba8ef1070de8ff6
#
_entry.id   a1cc0db67dc2c89d2ba8ef1070de8ff6
#
_cell.length_a   1.000
_cell.length_b   1.000
_cell.length_c   1.000
_cell.angle_alpha   90.00
_cell.angle_beta   90.00
_cell.angle_gamma   90.00
#
_symmetry.space_group_name_H-M   'P 1'
#
loop_
_entity.id
_entity.type
_entity.pdbx_description
1 polymer ?
#
loop_
_entity_poly.entity_id
_entity_poly.type
_entity_poly.pdbx_seq_one_letter_code
_entity_poly.pdbx_strand_id
1 'polypeptide(L)'
;MVLRYNIDAEPKIEIENDLQLEPKTSKVNVGVLGAGNFAATTIMPALKELKRECKVLGIASSKGLSAESLAKTFKIKNKYSTEEEILNADEIDAVLILTPHHNHSDLVIKALNKGKAVYVEKPLALDMQSITDIEESIYLSLIHI
;
A
#
# COMPACT_ATOMS: atom_id res chain seq x y z
N MET A 1 27.40 10.29 -20.43
CA MET A 1 26.87 11.45 -19.64
C MET A 1 26.98 11.07 -18.18
N VAL A 2 27.81 11.79 -17.41
CA VAL A 2 27.97 11.53 -15.96
C VAL A 2 27.14 12.59 -15.24
N LEU A 3 26.15 12.15 -14.46
CA LEU A 3 25.36 13.06 -13.60
C LEU A 3 26.21 13.36 -12.35
N ARG A 4 26.54 14.63 -12.12
CA ARG A 4 27.15 15.09 -10.88
C ARG A 4 26.04 15.62 -9.98
N TYR A 5 25.89 15.01 -8.81
CA TYR A 5 25.00 15.50 -7.77
C TYR A 5 25.79 16.41 -6.84
N ASN A 6 25.17 17.50 -6.41
CA ASN A 6 25.76 18.38 -5.40
C ASN A 6 25.57 17.68 -4.04
N ILE A 7 26.64 17.12 -3.50
CA ILE A 7 26.64 16.33 -2.26
C ILE A 7 26.47 17.25 -1.02
N ASP A 8 26.66 18.56 -1.19
CA ASP A 8 26.58 19.53 -0.09
C ASP A 8 25.16 20.07 0.19
N ALA A 9 24.19 19.67 -0.60
CA ALA A 9 22.79 19.98 -0.31
C ALA A 9 22.20 18.89 0.60
N GLU A 10 22.33 19.05 1.90
CA GLU A 10 21.53 18.28 2.84
C GLU A 10 20.04 18.64 2.59
N PRO A 11 19.19 17.67 2.21
CA PRO A 11 17.76 17.91 2.18
C PRO A 11 17.32 18.11 3.64
N LYS A 12 17.06 19.35 4.06
CA LYS A 12 16.32 19.62 5.29
C LYS A 12 14.90 19.17 5.10
N ILE A 13 14.65 17.88 5.24
CA ILE A 13 13.31 17.37 5.50
C ILE A 13 13.12 17.51 7.01
N GLU A 14 12.64 18.64 7.46
CA GLU A 14 12.09 18.79 8.80
C GLU A 14 10.75 18.03 8.78
N ILE A 15 10.81 16.73 9.04
CA ILE A 15 9.61 15.98 9.40
C ILE A 15 9.31 16.39 10.83
N GLU A 16 8.42 17.33 11.03
CA GLU A 16 7.81 17.56 12.34
C GLU A 16 7.04 16.28 12.69
N ASN A 17 7.72 15.40 13.44
CA ASN A 17 7.17 14.15 13.97
C ASN A 17 6.31 14.43 15.21
N ASP A 18 5.27 15.24 15.08
CA ASP A 18 4.30 15.45 16.17
C ASP A 18 3.03 14.60 16.05
N LEU A 19 3.01 13.66 15.10
CA LEU A 19 2.00 12.61 15.11
C LEU A 19 2.39 11.57 16.17
N GLN A 20 2.02 11.83 17.43
CA GLN A 20 1.94 10.79 18.45
C GLN A 20 0.80 9.83 18.06
N LEU A 21 1.07 8.96 17.11
CA LEU A 21 0.20 7.82 16.81
C LEU A 21 0.25 6.91 18.03
N GLU A 22 -0.78 6.95 18.86
CA GLU A 22 -0.99 5.95 19.90
C GLU A 22 -0.88 4.57 19.24
N PRO A 23 0.02 3.70 19.72
CA PRO A 23 0.19 2.39 19.09
C PRO A 23 -1.12 1.63 19.20
N LYS A 24 -1.76 1.32 18.07
CA LYS A 24 -2.91 0.42 18.05
C LYS A 24 -2.50 -0.89 18.72
N THR A 25 -3.13 -1.24 19.81
CA THR A 25 -2.92 -2.51 20.53
C THR A 25 -3.43 -3.71 19.74
N SER A 26 -4.13 -3.48 18.64
CA SER A 26 -4.65 -4.49 17.72
C SER A 26 -3.75 -4.64 16.49
N LYS A 27 -3.79 -5.85 15.90
CA LYS A 27 -3.09 -6.12 14.65
C LYS A 27 -3.59 -5.23 13.53
N VAL A 28 -2.68 -4.78 12.66
CA VAL A 28 -3.01 -4.06 11.44
C VAL A 28 -3.67 -5.02 10.45
N ASN A 29 -4.86 -4.73 10.02
CA ASN A 29 -5.55 -5.48 8.97
C ASN A 29 -5.13 -4.98 7.59
N VAL A 30 -4.65 -5.89 6.76
CA VAL A 30 -4.01 -5.58 5.49
C VAL A 30 -4.81 -6.13 4.31
N GLY A 31 -5.00 -5.29 3.28
CA GLY A 31 -5.43 -5.69 1.95
C GLY A 31 -4.25 -5.71 0.96
N VAL A 32 -4.19 -6.71 0.10
CA VAL A 32 -3.14 -6.82 -0.93
C VAL A 32 -3.76 -6.66 -2.32
N LEU A 33 -3.32 -5.66 -3.06
CA LEU A 33 -3.73 -5.38 -4.43
C LEU A 33 -2.61 -5.82 -5.37
N GLY A 34 -2.85 -6.90 -6.11
CA GLY A 34 -1.87 -7.54 -6.97
C GLY A 34 -1.35 -8.87 -6.40
N ALA A 35 -1.49 -9.94 -7.19
CA ALA A 35 -1.07 -11.30 -6.85
C ALA A 35 -0.02 -11.83 -7.83
N GLY A 36 0.94 -10.96 -8.18
CA GLY A 36 2.05 -11.29 -9.07
C GLY A 36 3.17 -12.06 -8.37
N ASN A 37 4.24 -12.32 -9.12
CA ASN A 37 5.40 -13.05 -8.62
C ASN A 37 6.04 -12.39 -7.40
N PHE A 38 6.19 -11.06 -7.41
CA PHE A 38 6.77 -10.32 -6.29
C PHE A 38 5.92 -10.45 -5.01
N ALA A 39 4.59 -10.36 -5.15
CA ALA A 39 3.69 -10.63 -4.05
C ALA A 39 3.92 -12.05 -3.47
N ALA A 40 3.99 -13.06 -4.34
CA ALA A 40 4.11 -14.47 -3.93
C ALA A 40 5.48 -14.81 -3.30
N THR A 41 6.57 -14.28 -3.84
CA THR A 41 7.94 -14.68 -3.44
C THR A 41 8.56 -13.79 -2.37
N THR A 42 8.08 -12.57 -2.21
CA THR A 42 8.69 -11.59 -1.31
C THR A 42 7.71 -11.08 -0.25
N ILE A 43 6.61 -10.49 -0.68
CA ILE A 43 5.71 -9.79 0.26
C ILE A 43 4.93 -10.75 1.15
N MET A 44 4.31 -11.78 0.57
CA MET A 44 3.50 -12.72 1.35
C MET A 44 4.31 -13.54 2.36
N PRO A 45 5.54 -14.02 2.06
CA PRO A 45 6.42 -14.59 3.07
C PRO A 45 6.74 -13.63 4.22
N ALA A 46 7.07 -12.35 3.92
CA ALA A 46 7.34 -11.34 4.93
C ALA A 46 6.11 -11.08 5.83
N LEU A 47 4.93 -10.91 5.24
CA LEU A 47 3.68 -10.75 6.00
C LEU A 47 3.37 -11.97 6.90
N LYS A 48 3.75 -13.17 6.45
CA LYS A 48 3.59 -14.38 7.26
C LYS A 48 4.50 -14.38 8.50
N GLU A 49 5.70 -13.82 8.40
CA GLU A 49 6.59 -13.64 9.55
C GLU A 49 6.02 -12.59 10.52
N LEU A 50 5.42 -11.53 10.00
CA LEU A 50 4.78 -10.45 10.76
C LEU A 50 3.35 -10.78 11.24
N LYS A 51 3.00 -12.05 11.37
CA LYS A 51 1.65 -12.50 11.78
C LYS A 51 1.19 -12.04 13.17
N ARG A 52 2.09 -11.54 14.00
CA ARG A 52 1.77 -10.98 15.32
C ARG A 52 1.31 -9.52 15.19
N GLU A 53 1.86 -8.80 14.23
CA GLU A 53 1.70 -7.36 13.98
C GLU A 53 0.59 -7.09 12.96
N CYS A 54 0.46 -7.93 11.95
CA CYS A 54 -0.53 -7.73 10.89
C CYS A 54 -1.31 -9.00 10.52
N LYS A 55 -2.45 -8.79 9.84
CA LYS A 55 -3.33 -9.85 9.34
C LYS A 55 -3.83 -9.50 7.95
N VAL A 56 -3.56 -10.36 6.96
CA VAL A 56 -4.11 -10.20 5.61
C VAL A 56 -5.58 -10.64 5.61
N LEU A 57 -6.48 -9.73 5.24
CA LEU A 57 -7.92 -9.98 5.13
C LEU A 57 -8.38 -10.18 3.69
N GLY A 58 -7.68 -9.61 2.72
CA GLY A 58 -8.05 -9.70 1.32
C GLY A 58 -6.84 -9.66 0.40
N ILE A 59 -6.94 -10.40 -0.71
CA ILE A 59 -6.00 -10.37 -1.83
C ILE A 59 -6.82 -10.23 -3.09
N ALA A 60 -6.61 -9.16 -3.85
CA ALA A 60 -7.26 -8.94 -5.13
C ALA A 60 -6.24 -8.92 -6.28
N SER A 61 -6.66 -9.34 -7.44
CA SER A 61 -5.92 -9.18 -8.68
C SER A 61 -6.87 -9.13 -9.88
N SER A 62 -6.45 -8.48 -10.96
CA SER A 62 -7.20 -8.44 -12.22
C SER A 62 -7.47 -9.83 -12.80
N LYS A 63 -6.63 -10.81 -12.45
CA LYS A 63 -6.82 -12.24 -12.74
C LYS A 63 -7.18 -12.95 -11.44
N GLY A 64 -8.45 -13.01 -11.08
CA GLY A 64 -8.94 -13.57 -9.80
C GLY A 64 -8.29 -14.90 -9.38
N LEU A 65 -8.00 -15.79 -10.33
CA LEU A 65 -7.33 -17.07 -10.10
C LEU A 65 -5.96 -16.93 -9.40
N SER A 66 -5.20 -15.85 -9.70
CA SER A 66 -3.89 -15.62 -9.08
C SER A 66 -4.04 -15.27 -7.60
N ALA A 67 -5.02 -14.43 -7.28
CA ALA A 67 -5.32 -14.05 -5.88
C ALA A 67 -5.81 -15.25 -5.07
N GLU A 68 -6.69 -16.06 -5.64
CA GLU A 68 -7.20 -17.28 -4.99
C GLU A 68 -6.08 -18.30 -4.73
N SER A 69 -5.21 -18.54 -5.73
CA SER A 69 -4.05 -19.42 -5.59
C SER A 69 -3.11 -18.93 -4.48
N LEU A 70 -2.83 -17.63 -4.45
CA LEU A 70 -1.97 -17.03 -3.44
C LEU A 70 -2.59 -17.16 -2.03
N ALA A 71 -3.86 -16.86 -1.90
CA ALA A 71 -4.59 -17.01 -0.64
C ALA A 71 -4.55 -18.46 -0.11
N LYS A 72 -4.75 -19.44 -0.98
CA LYS A 72 -4.64 -20.88 -0.63
C LYS A 72 -3.23 -21.24 -0.17
N THR A 73 -2.20 -20.79 -0.90
CA THR A 73 -0.79 -21.08 -0.59
C THR A 73 -0.40 -20.57 0.80
N PHE A 74 -0.85 -19.38 1.14
CA PHE A 74 -0.53 -18.75 2.44
C PHE A 74 -1.59 -19.01 3.52
N LYS A 75 -2.59 -19.85 3.24
CA LYS A 75 -3.67 -20.23 4.17
C LYS A 75 -4.46 -19.01 4.69
N ILE A 76 -4.69 -18.05 3.80
CA ILE A 76 -5.45 -16.84 4.10
C ILE A 76 -6.92 -17.11 3.78
N LYS A 77 -7.79 -16.81 4.73
CA LYS A 77 -9.23 -16.77 4.49
C LYS A 77 -9.55 -15.44 3.82
N ASN A 78 -9.55 -15.45 2.48
CA ASN A 78 -9.80 -14.26 1.68
C ASN A 78 -11.23 -13.77 1.90
N LYS A 79 -11.42 -12.67 2.64
CA LYS A 79 -12.73 -12.04 2.87
C LYS A 79 -13.12 -11.11 1.72
N TYR A 80 -12.11 -10.51 1.07
CA TYR A 80 -12.25 -9.50 0.03
C TYR A 80 -11.42 -9.90 -1.18
N SER A 81 -12.04 -9.97 -2.34
CA SER A 81 -11.44 -10.55 -3.57
C SER A 81 -11.27 -9.53 -4.70
N THR A 82 -11.93 -8.37 -4.59
CA THR A 82 -11.81 -7.28 -5.56
C THR A 82 -11.10 -6.08 -4.97
N GLU A 83 -10.49 -5.25 -5.83
CA GLU A 83 -9.85 -4.01 -5.41
C GLU A 83 -10.86 -3.09 -4.70
N GLU A 84 -12.07 -3.00 -5.23
CA GLU A 84 -13.13 -2.17 -4.68
C GLU A 84 -13.58 -2.65 -3.30
N GLU A 85 -13.77 -3.95 -3.11
CA GLU A 85 -14.09 -4.52 -1.79
C GLU A 85 -13.01 -4.21 -0.76
N ILE A 86 -11.72 -4.37 -1.13
CA ILE A 86 -10.58 -4.07 -0.24
C ILE A 86 -10.54 -2.59 0.12
N LEU A 87 -10.70 -1.71 -0.86
CA LEU A 87 -10.65 -0.26 -0.64
C LEU A 87 -11.84 0.27 0.18
N ASN A 88 -13.01 -0.34 0.05
CA ASN A 88 -14.22 0.08 0.78
C ASN A 88 -14.42 -0.62 2.13
N ALA A 89 -13.59 -1.62 2.47
CA ALA A 89 -13.72 -2.35 3.73
C ALA A 89 -13.20 -1.52 4.92
N ASP A 90 -14.07 -1.10 5.82
CA ASP A 90 -13.70 -0.28 6.99
C ASP A 90 -12.72 -1.00 7.93
N GLU A 91 -12.75 -2.33 7.98
CA GLU A 91 -11.86 -3.12 8.83
C GLU A 91 -10.44 -3.27 8.26
N ILE A 92 -10.15 -2.82 7.02
CA ILE A 92 -8.80 -2.80 6.45
C ILE A 92 -8.14 -1.47 6.79
N ASP A 93 -7.06 -1.53 7.54
CA ASP A 93 -6.28 -0.37 7.98
C ASP A 93 -5.25 0.07 6.93
N ALA A 94 -4.67 -0.89 6.21
CA ALA A 94 -3.58 -0.62 5.26
C ALA A 94 -3.74 -1.43 3.97
N VAL A 95 -3.26 -0.88 2.86
CA VAL A 95 -3.21 -1.59 1.58
C VAL A 95 -1.78 -1.65 1.03
N LEU A 96 -1.42 -2.80 0.47
CA LEU A 96 -0.18 -3.01 -0.26
C LEU A 96 -0.50 -3.07 -1.75
N ILE A 97 0.00 -2.10 -2.52
CA ILE A 97 -0.23 -1.99 -3.96
C ILE A 97 0.95 -2.60 -4.70
N LEU A 98 0.73 -3.77 -5.28
CA LEU A 98 1.71 -4.62 -5.97
C LEU A 98 1.25 -4.92 -7.40
N THR A 99 0.40 -4.06 -7.94
CA THR A 99 -0.18 -4.14 -9.29
C THR A 99 0.84 -3.71 -10.36
N PRO A 100 0.52 -3.80 -11.66
CA PRO A 100 1.32 -3.15 -12.70
C PRO A 100 1.40 -1.64 -12.51
N HIS A 101 2.54 -1.06 -12.87
CA HIS A 101 2.92 0.34 -12.57
C HIS A 101 1.90 1.41 -12.97
N HIS A 102 1.18 1.19 -14.08
CA HIS A 102 0.18 2.14 -14.60
C HIS A 102 -1.06 2.31 -13.70
N ASN A 103 -1.25 1.42 -12.72
CA ASN A 103 -2.37 1.49 -11.78
C ASN A 103 -1.95 2.09 -10.42
N HIS A 104 -0.64 2.33 -10.20
CA HIS A 104 -0.15 2.70 -8.87
C HIS A 104 -0.76 4.01 -8.38
N SER A 105 -0.65 5.08 -9.15
CA SER A 105 -1.14 6.41 -8.75
C SER A 105 -2.63 6.41 -8.43
N ASP A 106 -3.45 5.84 -9.31
CA ASP A 106 -4.90 5.75 -9.11
C ASP A 106 -5.28 4.99 -7.84
N LEU A 107 -4.62 3.86 -7.59
CA LEU A 107 -4.89 3.05 -6.40
C LEU A 107 -4.41 3.72 -5.12
N VAL A 108 -3.27 4.42 -5.17
CA VAL A 108 -2.76 5.22 -4.05
C VAL A 108 -3.76 6.31 -3.68
N ILE A 109 -4.21 7.12 -4.65
CA ILE A 109 -5.19 8.19 -4.44
C ILE A 109 -6.49 7.63 -3.86
N LYS A 110 -7.01 6.55 -4.43
CA LYS A 110 -8.23 5.90 -3.92
C LYS A 110 -8.09 5.42 -2.48
N ALA A 111 -6.95 4.82 -2.14
CA ALA A 111 -6.69 4.31 -0.81
C ALA A 111 -6.57 5.44 0.22
N LEU A 112 -5.84 6.51 -0.10
CA LEU A 112 -5.70 7.69 0.75
C LEU A 112 -7.05 8.36 1.00
N ASN A 113 -7.87 8.52 -0.04
CA ASN A 113 -9.23 9.09 0.08
C ASN A 113 -10.18 8.23 0.93
N LYS A 114 -9.83 6.97 1.17
CA LYS A 114 -10.54 6.06 2.09
C LYS A 114 -9.88 5.98 3.47
N GLY A 115 -8.93 6.85 3.77
CA GLY A 115 -8.23 6.90 5.06
C GLY A 115 -7.34 5.69 5.34
N LYS A 116 -6.88 4.98 4.31
CA LYS A 116 -6.05 3.79 4.49
C LYS A 116 -4.56 4.15 4.40
N ALA A 117 -3.76 3.53 5.25
CA ALA A 117 -2.31 3.55 5.07
C ALA A 117 -1.92 2.82 3.78
N VAL A 118 -0.91 3.32 3.08
CA VAL A 118 -0.53 2.80 1.75
C VAL A 118 0.94 2.42 1.72
N TYR A 119 1.21 1.19 1.29
CA TYR A 119 2.50 0.78 0.74
C TYR A 119 2.33 0.56 -0.76
N VAL A 120 3.20 1.13 -1.56
CA VAL A 120 3.18 0.94 -3.02
C VAL A 120 4.57 0.58 -3.53
N GLU A 121 4.62 -0.37 -4.47
CA GLU A 121 5.85 -0.70 -5.17
C GLU A 121 6.29 0.45 -6.10
N LYS A 122 7.60 0.50 -6.34
CA LYS A 122 8.20 1.47 -7.27
C LYS A 122 7.85 1.12 -8.73
N PRO A 123 7.70 2.11 -9.61
CA PRO A 123 7.62 3.54 -9.34
C PRO A 123 6.26 3.93 -8.76
N LEU A 124 6.23 4.99 -7.96
CA LEU A 124 4.99 5.53 -7.37
C LEU A 124 4.02 6.00 -8.46
N ALA A 125 4.52 6.72 -9.45
CA ALA A 125 3.78 7.22 -10.59
C ALA A 125 4.66 7.22 -11.85
N LEU A 126 4.05 7.39 -13.02
CA LEU A 126 4.74 7.41 -14.32
C LEU A 126 4.89 8.81 -14.92
N ASP A 127 4.22 9.81 -14.33
CA ASP A 127 4.24 11.20 -14.78
C ASP A 127 4.14 12.16 -13.57
N MET A 128 4.49 13.42 -13.81
CA MET A 128 4.53 14.46 -12.76
C MET A 128 3.13 14.88 -12.29
N GLN A 129 2.13 14.81 -13.15
CA GLN A 129 0.76 15.17 -12.76
C GLN A 129 0.25 14.18 -11.69
N SER A 130 0.44 12.89 -11.91
CA SER A 130 0.10 11.86 -10.95
C SER A 130 0.80 12.03 -9.59
N ILE A 131 2.04 12.53 -9.57
CA ILE A 131 2.74 12.86 -8.31
C ILE A 131 2.03 14.00 -7.58
N THR A 132 1.67 15.07 -8.29
CA THR A 132 0.95 16.21 -7.72
C THR A 132 -0.41 15.78 -7.15
N ASP A 133 -1.16 14.96 -7.89
CA ASP A 133 -2.47 14.46 -7.46
C ASP A 133 -2.37 13.60 -6.19
N ILE A 134 -1.28 12.82 -6.06
CA ILE A 134 -0.99 12.04 -4.83
C ILE A 134 -0.66 12.99 -3.68
N GLU A 135 0.17 14.00 -3.88
CA GLU A 135 0.52 14.99 -2.85
C GLU A 135 -0.74 15.70 -2.32
N GLU A 136 -1.63 16.13 -3.21
CA GLU A 136 -2.92 16.71 -2.82
C GLU A 136 -3.77 15.74 -1.99
N SER A 137 -3.81 14.47 -2.39
CA SER A 137 -4.56 13.44 -1.66
C SER A 137 -3.98 13.16 -0.27
N ILE A 138 -2.65 13.20 -0.10
CA ILE A 138 -2.00 13.09 1.21
C ILE A 138 -2.41 14.27 2.09
N TYR A 139 -2.36 15.50 1.56
CA TYR A 139 -2.75 16.70 2.30
C TYR A 139 -4.19 16.61 2.80
N LEU A 140 -5.11 16.21 1.93
CA LEU A 140 -6.52 16.03 2.29
C LEU A 140 -6.72 14.93 3.33
N SER A 141 -5.99 13.82 3.23
CA SER A 141 -6.09 12.72 4.20
C SER A 141 -5.60 13.12 5.60
N LEU A 142 -4.60 14.00 5.69
CA LEU A 142 -4.07 14.50 6.96
C LEU A 142 -5.00 15.51 7.66
N ILE A 143 -5.87 16.20 6.91
CA ILE A 143 -6.84 17.16 7.47
C ILE A 143 -8.04 16.45 8.11
N HIS A 144 -8.30 15.20 7.78
CA HIS A 144 -9.45 14.43 8.24
C HIS A 144 -9.15 13.45 9.39
N ILE A 145 -7.96 13.54 10.00
CA ILE A 145 -7.59 12.77 11.20
C ILE A 145 -7.94 13.58 12.47
#